data_1ca70ee1ebc20daa29bfef0969482a8d
#
_entry.id   1ca70ee1ebc20daa29bfef0969482a8d
#
_cell.length_a   1.000
_cell.length_b   1.000
_cell.length_c   1.000
_cell.angle_alpha   90.00
_cell.angle_beta   90.00
_cell.angle_gamma   90.00
#
_symmetry.space_group_name_H-M   'P 1'
#
loop_
_entity.id
_entity.type
_entity.pdbx_description
1 polymer ?
#
loop_
_entity_poly.entity_id
_entity_poly.type
_entity_poly.pdbx_seq_one_letter_code
_entity_poly.pdbx_strand_id
1 'polypeptide(L)'
;MDKIDRKKDLFANAMSNLMKDKLGISIDLLNELIDTDPDDKLALLARGSVYLKIGNTENAIGDFSRTLQIDSSHPKAYHLRGLAREMAGDDDEALKDFNKAIDIDSEYGAAYYSRATLLTKMGQEDLALEDMKMVNHLSNRNIESFANENNLWRSRQLQMENMMESEMQR
;
A
#
# COMPACT_ATOMS: atom_id res chain seq x y z
N MET A 1 30.64 -5.96 -6.13
CA MET A 1 29.20 -5.87 -5.80
C MET A 1 28.48 -5.50 -7.10
N ASP A 2 27.55 -6.33 -7.52
CA ASP A 2 26.80 -6.12 -8.78
C ASP A 2 25.90 -4.88 -8.63
N LYS A 3 25.61 -4.20 -9.77
CA LYS A 3 24.72 -3.00 -9.79
C LYS A 3 23.34 -3.30 -9.19
N ILE A 4 22.85 -4.54 -9.39
CA ILE A 4 21.57 -5.01 -8.86
C ILE A 4 21.62 -5.15 -7.35
N ASP A 5 22.71 -5.71 -6.80
CA ASP A 5 22.88 -5.87 -5.36
C ASP A 5 22.97 -4.51 -4.66
N ARG A 6 23.73 -3.56 -5.24
CA ARG A 6 23.81 -2.20 -4.71
C ARG A 6 22.45 -1.50 -4.67
N LYS A 7 21.62 -1.65 -5.70
CA LYS A 7 20.28 -1.08 -5.76
C LYS A 7 19.37 -1.64 -4.65
N LYS A 8 19.41 -2.96 -4.44
CA LYS A 8 18.66 -3.63 -3.36
C LYS A 8 19.11 -3.16 -1.97
N ASP A 9 20.42 -3.04 -1.77
CA ASP A 9 20.98 -2.58 -0.49
C ASP A 9 20.61 -1.14 -0.19
N LEU A 10 20.68 -0.24 -1.18
CA LEU A 10 20.25 1.15 -1.03
C LEU A 10 18.76 1.24 -0.66
N PHE A 11 17.91 0.50 -1.35
CA PHE A 11 16.48 0.49 -1.07
C PHE A 11 16.18 -0.06 0.33
N ALA A 12 16.80 -1.19 0.72
CA ALA A 12 16.66 -1.77 2.05
C ALA A 12 17.11 -0.79 3.15
N ASN A 13 18.24 -0.09 2.94
CA ASN A 13 18.72 0.92 3.86
C ASN A 13 17.76 2.12 3.94
N ALA A 14 17.21 2.59 2.83
CA ALA A 14 16.22 3.64 2.82
C ALA A 14 14.98 3.25 3.64
N MET A 15 14.45 2.03 3.45
CA MET A 15 13.31 1.52 4.21
C MET A 15 13.62 1.35 5.69
N SER A 16 14.82 0.87 6.03
CA SER A 16 15.27 0.76 7.44
C SER A 16 15.33 2.12 8.13
N ASN A 17 15.80 3.16 7.42
CA ASN A 17 15.85 4.52 7.97
C ASN A 17 14.45 5.13 8.09
N LEU A 18 13.55 4.87 7.15
CA LEU A 18 12.13 5.24 7.26
C LEU A 18 11.47 4.64 8.50
N MET A 19 11.70 3.34 8.77
CA MET A 19 11.17 2.66 9.97
C MET A 19 11.73 3.22 11.29
N LYS A 20 12.96 3.74 11.25
CA LYS A 20 13.63 4.39 12.40
C LYS A 20 13.31 5.89 12.50
N ASP A 21 12.36 6.37 11.71
CA ASP A 21 11.94 7.78 11.60
C ASP A 21 13.07 8.75 11.18
N LYS A 22 14.12 8.22 10.56
CA LYS A 22 15.23 9.00 9.98
C LYS A 22 14.90 9.43 8.56
N LEU A 23 13.88 10.29 8.43
CA LEU A 23 13.21 10.58 7.16
C LEU A 23 14.14 11.26 6.14
N GLY A 24 15.01 12.19 6.60
CA GLY A 24 16.00 12.85 5.73
C GLY A 24 16.97 11.87 5.09
N ILE A 25 17.54 10.95 5.89
CA ILE A 25 18.45 9.90 5.38
C ILE A 25 17.75 8.98 4.39
N SER A 26 16.48 8.63 4.67
CA SER A 26 15.68 7.83 3.74
C SER A 26 15.50 8.55 2.40
N ILE A 27 15.19 9.84 2.40
CA ILE A 27 15.07 10.67 1.18
C ILE A 27 16.38 10.69 0.40
N ASP A 28 17.52 10.91 1.06
CA ASP A 28 18.82 10.98 0.40
C ASP A 28 19.16 9.66 -0.32
N LEU A 29 18.93 8.53 0.32
CA LEU A 29 19.15 7.21 -0.27
C LEU A 29 18.20 6.94 -1.44
N LEU A 30 16.93 7.37 -1.35
CA LEU A 30 15.96 7.25 -2.44
C LEU A 30 16.29 8.19 -3.61
N ASN A 31 16.85 9.37 -3.34
CA ASN A 31 17.38 10.27 -4.37
C ASN A 31 18.51 9.59 -5.15
N GLU A 32 19.49 8.96 -4.46
CA GLU A 32 20.57 8.21 -5.13
C GLU A 32 20.04 7.12 -6.04
N LEU A 33 18.99 6.40 -5.61
CA LEU A 33 18.33 5.39 -6.43
C LEU A 33 17.69 5.98 -7.68
N ILE A 34 16.92 7.06 -7.53
CA ILE A 34 16.20 7.72 -8.63
C ILE A 34 17.17 8.40 -9.59
N ASP A 35 18.30 8.96 -9.10
CA ASP A 35 19.36 9.49 -9.95
C ASP A 35 20.01 8.40 -10.83
N THR A 36 20.08 7.17 -10.32
CA THR A 36 20.63 6.03 -11.06
C THR A 36 19.61 5.42 -12.02
N ASP A 37 18.33 5.43 -11.66
CA ASP A 37 17.21 4.89 -12.43
C ASP A 37 15.96 5.76 -12.20
N PRO A 38 15.77 6.81 -13.05
CA PRO A 38 14.67 7.77 -12.90
C PRO A 38 13.26 7.15 -13.05
N ASP A 39 13.16 5.93 -13.56
CA ASP A 39 11.92 5.21 -13.77
C ASP A 39 11.72 4.06 -12.75
N ASP A 40 12.51 4.05 -11.67
CA ASP A 40 12.31 3.12 -10.57
C ASP A 40 11.01 3.42 -9.80
N LYS A 41 9.94 2.74 -10.16
CA LYS A 41 8.61 2.90 -9.54
C LYS A 41 8.64 2.70 -8.03
N LEU A 42 9.44 1.74 -7.54
CA LEU A 42 9.50 1.46 -6.10
C LEU A 42 10.19 2.58 -5.34
N ALA A 43 11.28 3.13 -5.87
CA ALA A 43 11.98 4.25 -5.28
C ALA A 43 11.12 5.52 -5.28
N LEU A 44 10.42 5.81 -6.40
CA LEU A 44 9.49 6.94 -6.51
C LEU A 44 8.32 6.79 -5.50
N LEU A 45 7.66 5.63 -5.44
CA LEU A 45 6.59 5.37 -4.47
C LEU A 45 7.07 5.51 -3.03
N ALA A 46 8.25 5.01 -2.72
CA ALA A 46 8.83 5.10 -1.39
C ALA A 46 9.13 6.55 -1.02
N ARG A 47 9.78 7.32 -1.91
CA ARG A 47 10.12 8.73 -1.66
C ARG A 47 8.85 9.59 -1.53
N GLY A 48 7.88 9.41 -2.42
CA GLY A 48 6.58 10.06 -2.33
C GLY A 48 5.87 9.77 -1.01
N SER A 49 5.96 8.52 -0.51
CA SER A 49 5.39 8.15 0.80
C SER A 49 6.12 8.83 1.97
N VAL A 50 7.44 9.02 1.88
CA VAL A 50 8.19 9.79 2.88
C VAL A 50 7.80 11.26 2.83
N TYR A 51 7.69 11.85 1.62
CA TYR A 51 7.22 13.22 1.45
C TYR A 51 5.81 13.42 2.01
N LEU A 52 4.90 12.48 1.75
CA LEU A 52 3.55 12.51 2.32
C LEU A 52 3.59 12.50 3.86
N LYS A 53 4.42 11.66 4.44
CA LYS A 53 4.60 11.54 5.90
C LYS A 53 5.09 12.84 6.54
N ILE A 54 5.96 13.60 5.87
CA ILE A 54 6.46 14.89 6.37
C ILE A 54 5.58 16.09 5.97
N GLY A 55 4.45 15.85 5.29
CA GLY A 55 3.52 16.88 4.85
C GLY A 55 3.96 17.67 3.60
N ASN A 56 5.01 17.20 2.90
CA ASN A 56 5.42 17.81 1.64
C ASN A 56 4.58 17.25 0.48
N THR A 57 3.36 17.76 0.37
CA THR A 57 2.35 17.27 -0.56
C THR A 57 2.75 17.47 -2.02
N GLU A 58 3.43 18.58 -2.34
CA GLU A 58 3.86 18.89 -3.71
C GLU A 58 4.82 17.82 -4.25
N ASN A 59 5.89 17.52 -3.51
CA ASN A 59 6.85 16.51 -3.90
C ASN A 59 6.24 15.09 -3.91
N ALA A 60 5.34 14.79 -2.96
CA ALA A 60 4.62 13.52 -2.94
C ALA A 60 3.75 13.34 -4.20
N ILE A 61 2.95 14.35 -4.58
CA ILE A 61 2.14 14.34 -5.80
C ILE A 61 3.03 14.17 -7.05
N GLY A 62 4.19 14.83 -7.08
CA GLY A 62 5.16 14.73 -8.17
C GLY A 62 5.64 13.27 -8.35
N ASP A 63 6.11 12.64 -7.29
CA ASP A 63 6.62 11.26 -7.32
C ASP A 63 5.54 10.24 -7.69
N PHE A 64 4.34 10.35 -7.12
CA PHE A 64 3.23 9.47 -7.47
C PHE A 64 2.76 9.69 -8.91
N SER A 65 2.75 10.93 -9.39
CA SER A 65 2.42 11.22 -10.78
C SER A 65 3.44 10.63 -11.75
N ARG A 66 4.74 10.69 -11.41
CA ARG A 66 5.78 10.02 -12.20
C ARG A 66 5.58 8.52 -12.21
N THR A 67 5.28 7.92 -11.06
CA THR A 67 4.94 6.48 -10.98
C THR A 67 3.79 6.12 -11.92
N LEU A 68 2.74 6.95 -11.99
CA LEU A 68 1.57 6.73 -12.84
C LEU A 68 1.82 6.99 -14.34
N GLN A 69 2.81 7.81 -14.68
CA GLN A 69 3.28 7.93 -16.06
C GLN A 69 3.99 6.66 -16.55
N ILE A 70 4.71 5.97 -15.65
CA ILE A 70 5.41 4.72 -15.94
C ILE A 70 4.43 3.54 -15.92
N ASP A 71 3.48 3.55 -14.98
CA ASP A 71 2.51 2.47 -14.77
C ASP A 71 1.13 3.06 -14.43
N SER A 72 0.33 3.27 -15.45
CA SER A 72 -1.01 3.85 -15.33
C SER A 72 -2.05 2.91 -14.69
N SER A 73 -1.69 1.66 -14.42
CA SER A 73 -2.56 0.66 -13.78
C SER A 73 -2.17 0.34 -12.34
N HIS A 74 -1.53 1.29 -11.64
CA HIS A 74 -1.03 1.09 -10.27
C HIS A 74 -2.01 1.67 -9.22
N PRO A 75 -2.92 0.87 -8.60
CA PRO A 75 -3.98 1.39 -7.72
C PRO A 75 -3.43 2.08 -6.48
N LYS A 76 -2.34 1.55 -5.88
CA LYS A 76 -1.71 2.17 -4.71
C LYS A 76 -1.13 3.55 -5.01
N ALA A 77 -0.60 3.78 -6.22
CA ALA A 77 -0.08 5.11 -6.59
C ALA A 77 -1.19 6.14 -6.73
N TYR A 78 -2.35 5.77 -7.32
CA TYR A 78 -3.54 6.62 -7.32
C TYR A 78 -4.00 6.92 -5.90
N HIS A 79 -4.16 5.92 -5.05
CA HIS A 79 -4.58 6.11 -3.66
C HIS A 79 -3.66 7.06 -2.90
N LEU A 80 -2.33 6.85 -2.97
CA LEU A 80 -1.35 7.70 -2.28
C LEU A 80 -1.34 9.14 -2.84
N ARG A 81 -1.52 9.30 -4.16
CA ARG A 81 -1.65 10.64 -4.75
C ARG A 81 -2.94 11.33 -4.31
N GLY A 82 -4.04 10.58 -4.22
CA GLY A 82 -5.30 11.06 -3.65
C GLY A 82 -5.12 11.57 -2.23
N LEU A 83 -4.45 10.82 -1.36
CA LEU A 83 -4.13 11.27 0.00
C LEU A 83 -3.28 12.55 0.03
N ALA A 84 -2.28 12.65 -0.85
CA ALA A 84 -1.45 13.85 -0.95
C ALA A 84 -2.26 15.08 -1.42
N ARG A 85 -3.19 14.89 -2.36
CA ARG A 85 -4.10 15.93 -2.85
C ARG A 85 -5.10 16.36 -1.78
N GLU A 86 -5.69 15.41 -1.04
CA GLU A 86 -6.58 15.71 0.09
C GLU A 86 -5.86 16.55 1.15
N MET A 87 -4.61 16.18 1.50
CA MET A 87 -3.79 16.97 2.42
C MET A 87 -3.43 18.36 1.87
N ALA A 88 -3.33 18.52 0.56
CA ALA A 88 -3.14 19.81 -0.11
C ALA A 88 -4.43 20.64 -0.20
N GLY A 89 -5.61 20.06 0.13
CA GLY A 89 -6.92 20.70 0.02
C GLY A 89 -7.58 20.53 -1.34
N ASP A 90 -7.02 19.72 -2.23
CA ASP A 90 -7.54 19.45 -3.57
C ASP A 90 -8.52 18.26 -3.55
N ASP A 91 -9.61 18.41 -2.79
CA ASP A 91 -10.58 17.35 -2.49
C ASP A 91 -11.20 16.71 -3.75
N ASP A 92 -11.53 17.51 -4.78
CA ASP A 92 -12.10 17.01 -6.03
C ASP A 92 -11.13 16.13 -6.82
N GLU A 93 -9.85 16.49 -6.86
CA GLU A 93 -8.82 15.69 -7.53
C GLU A 93 -8.45 14.45 -6.71
N ALA A 94 -8.51 14.53 -5.38
CA ALA A 94 -8.34 13.39 -4.49
C ALA A 94 -9.44 12.34 -4.73
N LEU A 95 -10.71 12.80 -4.84
CA LEU A 95 -11.85 11.92 -5.12
C LEU A 95 -11.69 11.18 -6.46
N LYS A 96 -11.21 11.86 -7.51
CA LYS A 96 -10.92 11.24 -8.80
C LYS A 96 -9.85 10.14 -8.69
N ASP A 97 -8.82 10.40 -7.91
CA ASP A 97 -7.73 9.44 -7.69
C ASP A 97 -8.21 8.22 -6.90
N PHE A 98 -9.02 8.39 -5.84
CA PHE A 98 -9.61 7.26 -5.11
C PHE A 98 -10.54 6.44 -6.00
N ASN A 99 -11.39 7.08 -6.82
CA ASN A 99 -12.22 6.40 -7.79
C ASN A 99 -11.38 5.56 -8.75
N LYS A 100 -10.28 6.13 -9.26
CA LYS A 100 -9.40 5.42 -10.20
C LYS A 100 -8.69 4.23 -9.55
N ALA A 101 -8.28 4.35 -8.29
CA ALA A 101 -7.71 3.23 -7.53
C ALA A 101 -8.71 2.06 -7.41
N ILE A 102 -9.98 2.37 -7.12
CA ILE A 102 -11.07 1.39 -7.00
C ILE A 102 -11.44 0.78 -8.36
N ASP A 103 -11.47 1.57 -9.42
CA ASP A 103 -11.72 1.08 -10.80
C ASP A 103 -10.66 0.04 -11.24
N ILE A 104 -9.40 0.23 -10.82
CA ILE A 104 -8.30 -0.68 -11.15
C ILE A 104 -8.33 -1.92 -10.25
N ASP A 105 -8.57 -1.72 -8.95
CA ASP A 105 -8.63 -2.80 -7.96
C ASP A 105 -9.88 -2.62 -7.08
N SER A 106 -10.96 -3.31 -7.44
CA SER A 106 -12.23 -3.26 -6.72
C SER A 106 -12.18 -3.90 -5.33
N GLU A 107 -11.07 -4.54 -4.95
CA GLU A 107 -10.84 -5.10 -3.62
C GLU A 107 -9.88 -4.25 -2.77
N TYR A 108 -9.45 -3.10 -3.28
CA TYR A 108 -8.53 -2.23 -2.58
C TYR A 108 -9.24 -1.44 -1.45
N GLY A 109 -9.48 -2.09 -0.32
CA GLY A 109 -10.23 -1.55 0.83
C GLY A 109 -9.70 -0.21 1.35
N ALA A 110 -8.38 0.07 1.27
CA ALA A 110 -7.81 1.34 1.69
C ALA A 110 -8.34 2.54 0.85
N ALA A 111 -8.57 2.35 -0.45
CA ALA A 111 -9.13 3.40 -1.30
C ALA A 111 -10.60 3.67 -0.96
N TYR A 112 -11.40 2.64 -0.68
CA TYR A 112 -12.78 2.82 -0.19
C TYR A 112 -12.82 3.59 1.13
N TYR A 113 -11.96 3.21 2.09
CA TYR A 113 -11.89 3.90 3.37
C TYR A 113 -11.53 5.38 3.23
N SER A 114 -10.50 5.71 2.44
CA SER A 114 -10.10 7.09 2.19
C SER A 114 -11.18 7.87 1.45
N ARG A 115 -11.85 7.25 0.46
CA ARG A 115 -12.96 7.88 -0.26
C ARG A 115 -14.15 8.14 0.66
N ALA A 116 -14.53 7.20 1.52
CA ALA A 116 -15.59 7.39 2.52
C ALA A 116 -15.29 8.56 3.45
N THR A 117 -14.06 8.67 3.94
CA THR A 117 -13.63 9.78 4.80
C THR A 117 -13.77 11.12 4.08
N LEU A 118 -13.31 11.20 2.83
CA LEU A 118 -13.41 12.39 2.01
C LEU A 118 -14.87 12.74 1.68
N LEU A 119 -15.70 11.76 1.32
CA LEU A 119 -17.12 11.95 1.06
C LEU A 119 -17.88 12.47 2.30
N THR A 120 -17.54 11.97 3.49
CA THR A 120 -18.09 12.49 4.75
C THR A 120 -17.72 13.96 4.96
N LYS A 121 -16.46 14.33 4.72
CA LYS A 121 -15.99 15.72 4.75
C LYS A 121 -16.75 16.62 3.77
N MET A 122 -17.12 16.06 2.60
CA MET A 122 -17.89 16.75 1.55
C MET A 122 -19.42 16.76 1.83
N GLY A 123 -19.90 16.15 2.91
CA GLY A 123 -21.33 16.08 3.25
C GLY A 123 -22.11 15.04 2.44
N GLN A 124 -21.43 14.09 1.77
CA GLN A 124 -22.04 13.03 0.96
C GLN A 124 -22.15 11.72 1.76
N GLU A 125 -22.91 11.77 2.85
CA GLU A 125 -22.97 10.70 3.85
C GLU A 125 -23.49 9.36 3.30
N ASP A 126 -24.46 9.36 2.41
CA ASP A 126 -25.02 8.14 1.82
C ASP A 126 -23.94 7.35 1.04
N LEU A 127 -23.15 8.05 0.23
CA LEU A 127 -22.06 7.45 -0.53
C LEU A 127 -20.92 6.97 0.38
N ALA A 128 -20.60 7.75 1.42
CA ALA A 128 -19.61 7.35 2.41
C ALA A 128 -20.03 6.06 3.15
N LEU A 129 -21.32 5.92 3.45
CA LEU A 129 -21.85 4.71 4.09
C LEU A 129 -21.75 3.48 3.17
N GLU A 130 -21.97 3.63 1.86
CA GLU A 130 -21.80 2.54 0.89
C GLU A 130 -20.33 2.07 0.85
N ASP A 131 -19.39 2.99 0.83
CA ASP A 131 -17.96 2.67 0.86
C ASP A 131 -17.58 1.96 2.18
N MET A 132 -18.09 2.41 3.32
CA MET A 132 -17.81 1.75 4.61
C MET A 132 -18.40 0.35 4.68
N LYS A 133 -19.55 0.07 4.05
CA LYS A 133 -20.09 -1.29 3.91
C LYS A 133 -19.13 -2.17 3.10
N MET A 134 -18.54 -1.63 2.03
CA MET A 134 -17.54 -2.35 1.23
C MET A 134 -16.27 -2.64 2.05
N VAL A 135 -15.75 -1.68 2.82
CA VAL A 135 -14.60 -1.88 3.72
C VAL A 135 -14.87 -3.02 4.71
N ASN A 136 -16.05 -3.04 5.34
CA ASN A 136 -16.43 -4.10 6.26
C ASN A 136 -16.55 -5.47 5.56
N HIS A 137 -17.12 -5.51 4.36
CA HIS A 137 -17.22 -6.75 3.57
C HIS A 137 -15.84 -7.33 3.25
N LEU A 138 -14.92 -6.49 2.75
CA LEU A 138 -13.55 -6.89 2.41
C LEU A 138 -12.75 -7.35 3.65
N SER A 139 -12.91 -6.65 4.78
CA SER A 139 -12.25 -7.03 6.04
C SER A 139 -12.73 -8.39 6.55
N ASN A 140 -14.04 -8.64 6.54
CA ASN A 140 -14.62 -9.91 7.00
C ASN A 140 -14.17 -11.07 6.11
N ARG A 141 -14.13 -10.88 4.78
CA ARG A 141 -13.65 -11.89 3.85
C ARG A 141 -12.17 -12.25 4.10
N ASN A 142 -11.33 -11.26 4.40
CA ASN A 142 -9.92 -11.49 4.73
C ASN A 142 -9.76 -12.26 6.05
N ILE A 143 -10.58 -11.98 7.07
CA ILE A 143 -10.60 -12.71 8.34
C ILE A 143 -11.04 -14.17 8.12
N GLU A 144 -12.09 -14.40 7.35
CA GLU A 144 -12.58 -15.74 7.02
C GLU A 144 -11.54 -16.56 6.23
N SER A 145 -10.87 -15.95 5.24
CA SER A 145 -9.79 -16.58 4.48
C SER A 145 -8.65 -17.00 5.40
N PHE A 146 -8.18 -16.09 6.27
CA PHE A 146 -7.13 -16.36 7.24
C PHE A 146 -7.53 -17.46 8.25
N ALA A 147 -8.77 -17.45 8.74
CA ALA A 147 -9.30 -18.48 9.64
C ALA A 147 -9.36 -19.85 8.95
N ASN A 148 -9.79 -19.90 7.69
CA ASN A 148 -9.86 -21.13 6.90
C ASN A 148 -8.45 -21.69 6.62
N GLU A 149 -7.47 -20.87 6.28
CA GLU A 149 -6.10 -21.30 6.11
C GLU A 149 -5.50 -21.87 7.40
N ASN A 150 -5.72 -21.23 8.54
CA ASN A 150 -5.27 -21.72 9.85
C ASN A 150 -5.95 -23.04 10.24
N ASN A 151 -7.24 -23.20 9.96
CA ASN A 151 -7.96 -24.46 10.21
C ASN A 151 -7.43 -25.59 9.32
N LEU A 152 -7.09 -25.32 8.08
CA LEU A 152 -6.48 -26.29 7.17
C LEU A 152 -5.08 -26.74 7.66
N TRP A 153 -4.28 -25.83 8.18
CA TRP A 153 -2.98 -26.14 8.79
C TRP A 153 -3.12 -27.04 10.02
N ARG A 154 -4.04 -26.71 10.93
CA ARG A 154 -4.35 -27.54 12.11
C ARG A 154 -4.79 -28.96 11.74
N SER A 155 -5.67 -29.07 10.74
CA SER A 155 -6.13 -30.37 10.26
C SER A 155 -5.01 -31.24 9.70
N ARG A 156 -4.09 -30.64 8.93
CA ARG A 156 -2.90 -31.33 8.39
C ARG A 156 -1.93 -31.73 9.48
N GLN A 157 -1.72 -30.89 10.49
CA GLN A 157 -0.85 -31.20 11.62
C GLN A 157 -1.41 -32.38 12.42
N LEU A 158 -2.70 -32.40 12.76
CA LEU A 158 -3.37 -33.50 13.44
C LEU A 158 -3.31 -34.80 12.64
N GLN A 159 -3.45 -34.75 11.31
CA GLN A 159 -3.29 -35.93 10.47
C GLN A 159 -1.88 -36.50 10.51
N MET A 160 -0.84 -35.64 10.49
CA MET A 160 0.55 -36.08 10.60
C MET A 160 0.84 -36.70 11.98
N GLU A 161 0.39 -36.07 13.07
CA GLU A 161 0.53 -36.59 14.44
C GLU A 161 -0.09 -37.99 14.59
N ASN A 162 -1.32 -38.19 14.11
CA ASN A 162 -1.99 -39.48 14.12
C ASN A 162 -1.29 -40.55 13.28
N MET A 163 -0.70 -40.18 12.12
CA MET A 163 0.09 -41.10 11.31
C MET A 163 1.37 -41.53 12.05
N MET A 164 2.09 -40.59 12.66
CA MET A 164 3.30 -40.89 13.41
C MET A 164 3.02 -41.77 14.63
N GLU A 165 1.93 -41.54 15.39
CA GLU A 165 1.52 -42.39 16.50
C GLU A 165 1.16 -43.80 16.03
N SER A 166 0.50 -43.96 14.88
CA SER A 166 0.15 -45.29 14.35
C SER A 166 1.39 -46.08 13.88
N GLU A 167 2.44 -45.41 13.41
CA GLU A 167 3.71 -46.07 13.05
C GLU A 167 4.54 -46.45 14.26
N MET A 168 4.52 -45.69 15.38
CA MET A 168 5.22 -46.02 16.60
C MET A 168 4.59 -47.17 17.38
N GLN A 169 3.31 -47.52 17.13
CA GLN A 169 2.61 -48.62 17.75
C GLN A 169 2.72 -49.96 16.96
N ARG A 170 3.43 -49.98 15.83
CA ARG A 170 3.78 -51.15 15.03
C ARG A 170 5.17 -51.68 15.32
#